data_9a1a3c86f62b84d9152378a22a588cd7
#
_entry.id   9a1a3c86f62b84d9152378a22a588cd7
#
_cell.length_a   1.000
_cell.length_b   1.000
_cell.length_c   1.000
_cell.angle_alpha   90.00
_cell.angle_beta   90.00
_cell.angle_gamma   90.00
#
_symmetry.space_group_name_H-M   'P 1'
#
loop_
_entity.id
_entity.type
_entity.pdbx_description
1 polymer ?
#
loop_
_entity_poly.entity_id
_entity_poly.type
_entity_poly.pdbx_seq_one_letter_code
_entity_poly.pdbx_strand_id
1 'polypeptide(L)'
;FLQRMNAGLRQLHPNAILIAEDSPLLGKMISECLKKSGYTNLIMTMNGQEAWDKLTEFKKKGTVRQDVHCIITDIEMPLMDGHRLTKLCKSDDEIKKIPLIIFSSLVNEEMRKKGEQLGADAQLTKPEIGMLVEAIDNLIDKSVD
;
A
#
# COMPACT_ATOMS: atom_id res chain seq x y z
N PHE A 1 8.71 14.83 10.27
CA PHE A 1 10.16 14.87 10.50
C PHE A 1 10.51 14.96 11.98
N LEU A 2 10.05 16.01 12.65
CA LEU A 2 10.30 16.16 14.08
C LEU A 2 9.79 14.97 14.87
N GLN A 3 8.70 14.39 14.45
CA GLN A 3 8.11 13.24 15.10
C GLN A 3 9.07 12.06 15.10
N ARG A 4 9.85 11.91 14.04
CA ARG A 4 10.83 10.83 13.97
C ARG A 4 12.07 11.15 14.75
N MET A 5 12.38 12.41 14.88
CA MET A 5 13.51 12.84 15.69
C MET A 5 13.28 12.51 17.17
N ASN A 6 12.03 12.43 17.58
CA ASN A 6 11.66 12.04 18.92
C ASN A 6 11.51 10.54 19.02
N ALA A 7 12.49 9.81 18.56
CA ALA A 7 12.43 8.36 18.40
C ALA A 7 12.18 7.61 19.71
N GLY A 8 12.62 8.14 20.81
CA GLY A 8 12.35 7.52 22.11
C GLY A 8 10.89 7.53 22.46
N LEU A 9 10.16 8.48 21.86
CA LEU A 9 8.72 8.59 21.98
C LEU A 9 8.12 8.40 20.61
N ARG A 10 8.43 7.27 20.02
CA ARG A 10 8.02 7.03 18.64
C ARG A 10 6.57 7.37 18.44
N GLN A 11 6.32 8.39 17.68
CA GLN A 11 4.97 8.81 17.41
C GLN A 11 4.30 7.92 16.39
N LEU A 12 3.01 7.68 16.63
CA LEU A 12 2.22 6.90 15.70
C LEU A 12 1.92 7.74 14.47
N HIS A 13 2.03 7.13 13.31
CA HIS A 13 1.59 7.78 12.08
C HIS A 13 0.07 7.66 12.00
N PRO A 14 -0.65 8.77 11.81
CA PRO A 14 -2.11 8.71 11.68
C PRO A 14 -2.54 8.12 10.35
N ASN A 15 -1.62 7.96 9.42
CA ASN A 15 -1.92 7.53 8.07
C ASN A 15 -2.30 6.05 8.02
N ALA A 16 -3.38 5.74 7.32
CA ALA A 16 -3.88 4.38 7.16
C ALA A 16 -3.27 3.73 5.93
N ILE A 17 -2.87 2.48 6.08
CA ILE A 17 -2.27 1.70 4.99
C ILE A 17 -3.18 0.51 4.67
N LEU A 18 -3.61 0.41 3.42
CA LEU A 18 -4.39 -0.72 2.95
C LEU A 18 -3.44 -1.73 2.32
N ILE A 19 -3.51 -2.97 2.77
CA ILE A 19 -2.60 -4.03 2.32
C ILE A 19 -3.39 -5.17 1.72
N ALA A 20 -3.05 -5.55 0.49
CA ALA A 20 -3.62 -6.70 -0.20
C ALA A 20 -2.54 -7.78 -0.31
N GLU A 21 -2.65 -8.82 0.49
CA GLU A 21 -1.68 -9.90 0.58
C GLU A 21 -2.39 -11.20 0.94
N ASP A 22 -2.29 -12.21 0.08
CA ASP A 22 -3.00 -13.48 0.30
C ASP A 22 -2.26 -14.47 1.20
N SER A 23 -0.98 -14.24 1.49
CA SER A 23 -0.23 -15.08 2.41
C SER A 23 -0.40 -14.57 3.85
N PRO A 24 -1.03 -15.37 4.75
CA PRO A 24 -1.18 -14.93 6.14
C PRO A 24 0.15 -14.67 6.83
N LEU A 25 1.16 -15.51 6.55
CA LEU A 25 2.48 -15.34 7.14
C LEU A 25 3.12 -14.02 6.72
N LEU A 26 3.11 -13.76 5.42
CA LEU A 26 3.73 -12.55 4.90
C LEU A 26 2.95 -11.31 5.30
N GLY A 27 1.62 -11.39 5.32
CA GLY A 27 0.78 -10.30 5.82
C GLY A 27 1.11 -9.96 7.26
N LYS A 28 1.33 -10.97 8.08
CA LYS A 28 1.73 -10.75 9.47
C LYS A 28 3.09 -10.07 9.56
N MET A 29 4.06 -10.52 8.76
CA MET A 29 5.39 -9.92 8.75
C MET A 29 5.35 -8.45 8.33
N ILE A 30 4.59 -8.13 7.31
CA ILE A 30 4.41 -6.75 6.85
C ILE A 30 3.77 -5.93 7.96
N SER A 31 2.69 -6.43 8.53
CA SER A 31 1.94 -5.76 9.58
C SER A 31 2.83 -5.44 10.79
N GLU A 32 3.61 -6.41 11.25
CA GLU A 32 4.51 -6.22 12.40
C GLU A 32 5.59 -5.17 12.09
N CYS A 33 6.15 -5.22 10.89
CA CYS A 33 7.17 -4.26 10.50
C CYS A 33 6.61 -2.84 10.45
N LEU A 34 5.42 -2.68 9.87
CA LEU A 34 4.78 -1.37 9.77
C LEU A 34 4.43 -0.81 11.16
N LYS A 35 3.92 -1.67 12.04
CA LYS A 35 3.60 -1.26 13.40
C LYS A 35 4.83 -0.79 14.16
N LYS A 36 5.95 -1.50 14.02
CA LYS A 36 7.21 -1.07 14.62
C LYS A 36 7.70 0.28 14.09
N SER A 37 7.31 0.60 12.88
CA SER A 37 7.67 1.87 12.24
C SER A 37 6.67 2.99 12.53
N GLY A 38 5.65 2.71 13.34
CA GLY A 38 4.67 3.70 13.76
C GLY A 38 3.36 3.68 13.00
N TYR A 39 3.24 2.86 11.96
CA TYR A 39 2.00 2.74 11.19
C TYR A 39 1.11 1.69 11.84
N THR A 40 0.18 2.12 12.66
CA THR A 40 -0.70 1.22 13.41
C THR A 40 -2.10 1.11 12.83
N ASN A 41 -2.46 2.01 11.93
CA ASN A 41 -3.77 1.98 11.28
C ASN A 41 -3.66 1.19 9.97
N LEU A 42 -3.79 -0.13 10.09
CA LEU A 42 -3.60 -1.04 8.95
C LEU A 42 -4.91 -1.72 8.59
N ILE A 43 -5.23 -1.73 7.29
CA ILE A 43 -6.41 -2.42 6.77
C ILE A 43 -5.90 -3.61 6.00
N MET A 44 -6.05 -4.80 6.56
CA MET A 44 -5.54 -6.03 5.96
C MET A 44 -6.61 -6.68 5.09
N THR A 45 -6.26 -6.98 3.84
CA THR A 45 -7.13 -7.71 2.93
C THR A 45 -6.38 -8.88 2.33
N MET A 46 -7.11 -9.89 1.89
CA MET A 46 -6.54 -11.15 1.43
C MET A 46 -6.41 -11.28 -0.09
N ASN A 47 -6.96 -10.34 -0.82
CA ASN A 47 -6.89 -10.35 -2.28
C ASN A 47 -7.28 -8.98 -2.83
N GLY A 48 -7.11 -8.82 -4.15
CA GLY A 48 -7.42 -7.55 -4.78
C GLY A 48 -8.89 -7.17 -4.75
N GLN A 49 -9.78 -8.17 -4.76
CA GLN A 49 -11.22 -7.89 -4.72
C GLN A 49 -11.62 -7.30 -3.37
N GLU A 50 -11.14 -7.88 -2.27
CA GLU A 50 -11.42 -7.33 -0.93
C GLU A 50 -10.88 -5.91 -0.80
N ALA A 51 -9.67 -5.68 -1.31
CA ALA A 51 -9.07 -4.35 -1.27
C ALA A 51 -9.91 -3.35 -2.06
N TRP A 52 -10.33 -3.73 -3.25
CA TRP A 52 -11.15 -2.87 -4.09
C TRP A 52 -12.51 -2.58 -3.44
N ASP A 53 -13.11 -3.60 -2.82
CA ASP A 53 -14.38 -3.43 -2.12
C ASP A 53 -14.25 -2.42 -0.97
N LYS A 54 -13.14 -2.47 -0.21
CA LYS A 54 -12.89 -1.51 0.85
C LYS A 54 -12.74 -0.09 0.30
N LEU A 55 -11.96 0.06 -0.76
CA LEU A 55 -11.74 1.37 -1.37
C LEU A 55 -13.04 1.97 -1.89
N THR A 56 -13.87 1.15 -2.54
CA THR A 56 -15.14 1.64 -3.06
C THR A 56 -16.14 1.95 -1.95
N GLU A 57 -16.08 1.21 -0.85
CA GLU A 57 -16.91 1.51 0.33
C GLU A 57 -16.56 2.90 0.87
N PHE A 58 -15.27 3.18 1.05
CA PHE A 58 -14.82 4.50 1.53
C PHE A 58 -15.15 5.60 0.52
N LYS A 59 -15.05 5.30 -0.77
CA LYS A 59 -15.38 6.27 -1.80
C LYS A 59 -16.86 6.65 -1.74
N LYS A 60 -17.74 5.67 -1.53
CA LYS A 60 -19.16 5.92 -1.41
C LYS A 60 -19.48 6.82 -0.22
N LYS A 61 -18.69 6.70 0.85
CA LYS A 61 -18.86 7.57 2.02
C LYS A 61 -18.25 8.96 1.81
N GLY A 62 -17.51 9.16 0.72
CA GLY A 62 -16.84 10.41 0.42
C GLY A 62 -15.57 10.62 1.23
N THR A 63 -15.01 9.57 1.84
CA THR A 63 -13.89 9.69 2.77
C THR A 63 -12.66 8.87 2.37
N VAL A 64 -12.59 8.36 1.12
CA VAL A 64 -11.54 7.42 0.74
C VAL A 64 -10.13 7.98 0.97
N ARG A 65 -9.91 9.26 0.70
CA ARG A 65 -8.58 9.86 0.87
C ARG A 65 -8.22 10.14 2.31
N GLN A 66 -9.20 10.20 3.20
CA GLN A 66 -8.97 10.31 4.63
C GLN A 66 -8.83 8.94 5.29
N ASP A 67 -9.46 7.92 4.69
CA ASP A 67 -9.45 6.57 5.25
C ASP A 67 -8.29 5.72 4.76
N VAL A 68 -7.69 6.05 3.61
CA VAL A 68 -6.57 5.30 3.04
C VAL A 68 -5.53 6.28 2.50
N HIS A 69 -4.30 6.17 2.97
CA HIS A 69 -3.22 7.07 2.58
C HIS A 69 -2.16 6.39 1.73
N CYS A 70 -2.12 5.08 1.72
CA CYS A 70 -1.22 4.31 0.88
C CYS A 70 -1.79 2.91 0.67
N ILE A 71 -1.56 2.35 -0.51
CA ILE A 71 -1.99 0.99 -0.85
C ILE A 71 -0.75 0.17 -1.13
N ILE A 72 -0.67 -1.02 -0.53
CA ILE A 72 0.39 -1.99 -0.81
C ILE A 72 -0.29 -3.24 -1.34
N THR A 73 0.16 -3.73 -2.49
CA THR A 73 -0.45 -4.92 -3.08
C THR A 73 0.59 -5.90 -3.61
N ASP A 74 0.34 -7.19 -3.38
CA ASP A 74 1.02 -8.25 -4.10
C ASP A 74 0.48 -8.30 -5.53
N ILE A 75 1.09 -9.09 -6.39
CA ILE A 75 0.61 -9.30 -7.77
C ILE A 75 -0.27 -10.55 -7.84
N GLU A 76 0.27 -11.70 -7.46
CA GLU A 76 -0.48 -12.97 -7.54
C GLU A 76 -1.40 -13.16 -6.35
N MET A 77 -2.69 -13.02 -6.59
CA MET A 77 -3.72 -13.18 -5.58
C MET A 77 -4.98 -13.75 -6.24
N PRO A 78 -5.79 -14.51 -5.48
CA PRO A 78 -7.05 -14.99 -6.03
C PRO A 78 -8.05 -13.87 -6.24
N LEU A 79 -9.07 -14.10 -7.04
CA LEU A 79 -10.20 -13.24 -7.35
C LEU A 79 -9.82 -11.98 -8.13
N MET A 80 -8.84 -11.23 -7.68
CA MET A 80 -8.33 -10.07 -8.42
C MET A 80 -6.84 -9.92 -8.10
N ASP A 81 -5.98 -9.92 -9.12
CA ASP A 81 -4.55 -9.75 -8.93
C ASP A 81 -4.17 -8.29 -8.72
N GLY A 82 -2.90 -8.08 -8.35
CA GLY A 82 -2.40 -6.74 -8.04
C GLY A 82 -2.33 -5.80 -9.23
N HIS A 83 -2.11 -6.32 -10.43
CA HIS A 83 -2.10 -5.48 -11.62
C HIS A 83 -3.49 -4.97 -11.94
N ARG A 84 -4.50 -5.83 -11.79
CA ARG A 84 -5.88 -5.42 -11.99
C ARG A 84 -6.30 -4.39 -10.95
N LEU A 85 -5.94 -4.61 -9.69
CA LEU A 85 -6.21 -3.66 -8.62
C LEU A 85 -5.55 -2.31 -8.93
N THR A 86 -4.29 -2.33 -9.37
CA THR A 86 -3.56 -1.11 -9.72
C THR A 86 -4.29 -0.36 -10.83
N LYS A 87 -4.72 -1.08 -11.87
CA LYS A 87 -5.44 -0.47 -12.97
C LYS A 87 -6.72 0.20 -12.51
N LEU A 88 -7.51 -0.48 -11.68
CA LEU A 88 -8.74 0.08 -11.16
C LEU A 88 -8.49 1.31 -10.29
N CYS A 89 -7.50 1.24 -9.41
CA CYS A 89 -7.16 2.36 -8.54
C CYS A 89 -6.70 3.58 -9.35
N LYS A 90 -5.84 3.36 -10.32
CA LYS A 90 -5.25 4.47 -11.08
C LYS A 90 -6.19 5.00 -12.17
N SER A 91 -7.29 4.32 -12.41
CA SER A 91 -8.32 4.80 -13.34
C SER A 91 -9.46 5.55 -12.64
N ASP A 92 -9.47 5.57 -11.31
CA ASP A 92 -10.52 6.27 -10.54
C ASP A 92 -10.05 7.67 -10.18
N ASP A 93 -10.93 8.66 -10.34
CA ASP A 93 -10.58 10.07 -10.14
C ASP A 93 -10.10 10.41 -8.73
N GLU A 94 -10.60 9.74 -7.71
CA GLU A 94 -10.19 9.99 -6.33
C GLU A 94 -9.11 9.03 -5.87
N ILE A 95 -9.30 7.75 -6.14
CA ILE A 95 -8.40 6.70 -5.66
C ILE A 95 -7.02 6.80 -6.33
N LYS A 96 -6.96 7.28 -7.57
CA LYS A 96 -5.67 7.43 -8.26
C LYS A 96 -4.68 8.34 -7.54
N LYS A 97 -5.18 9.21 -6.67
CA LYS A 97 -4.32 10.13 -5.91
C LYS A 97 -3.67 9.47 -4.71
N ILE A 98 -4.11 8.26 -4.36
CA ILE A 98 -3.51 7.52 -3.25
C ILE A 98 -2.28 6.77 -3.76
N PRO A 99 -1.11 6.95 -3.13
CA PRO A 99 0.09 6.22 -3.55
C PRO A 99 -0.12 4.72 -3.50
N LEU A 100 0.37 4.00 -4.49
CA LEU A 100 0.24 2.55 -4.57
C LEU A 100 1.61 1.91 -4.81
N ILE A 101 1.96 0.95 -3.98
CA ILE A 101 3.20 0.22 -4.03
C ILE A 101 2.90 -1.24 -4.36
N ILE A 102 3.57 -1.76 -5.39
CA ILE A 102 3.52 -3.20 -5.69
C ILE A 102 4.68 -3.85 -4.93
N PHE A 103 4.37 -4.84 -4.12
CA PHE A 103 5.36 -5.56 -3.32
C PHE A 103 5.21 -7.05 -3.62
N SER A 104 6.13 -7.59 -4.43
CA SER A 104 5.95 -8.92 -5.02
C SER A 104 7.28 -9.67 -5.16
N SER A 105 7.18 -10.99 -5.23
CA SER A 105 8.33 -11.84 -5.56
C SER A 105 8.54 -11.97 -7.06
N LEU A 106 7.61 -11.47 -7.88
CA LEU A 106 7.72 -11.50 -9.34
C LEU A 106 8.53 -10.29 -9.80
N VAL A 107 9.75 -10.54 -10.26
CA VAL A 107 10.73 -9.48 -10.53
C VAL A 107 11.26 -9.49 -11.96
N ASN A 108 10.52 -10.00 -12.92
CA ASN A 108 11.02 -9.92 -14.29
C ASN A 108 10.72 -8.54 -14.89
N GLU A 109 11.46 -8.22 -15.94
CA GLU A 109 11.38 -6.92 -16.59
C GLU A 109 9.98 -6.64 -17.16
N GLU A 110 9.34 -7.65 -17.70
CA GLU A 110 8.01 -7.52 -18.26
C GLU A 110 6.97 -7.10 -17.21
N MET A 111 7.01 -7.74 -16.06
CA MET A 111 6.10 -7.43 -14.95
C MET A 111 6.35 -6.03 -14.39
N ARG A 112 7.62 -5.64 -14.34
CA ARG A 112 8.00 -4.31 -13.86
C ARG A 112 7.49 -3.23 -14.82
N LYS A 113 7.65 -3.44 -16.11
CA LYS A 113 7.13 -2.50 -17.11
C LYS A 113 5.61 -2.38 -17.04
N LYS A 114 4.94 -3.51 -16.85
CA LYS A 114 3.48 -3.52 -16.73
C LYS A 114 3.04 -2.70 -15.53
N GLY A 115 3.68 -2.85 -14.39
CA GLY A 115 3.36 -2.06 -13.19
C GLY A 115 3.54 -0.57 -13.42
N GLU A 116 4.63 -0.20 -14.08
CA GLU A 116 4.88 1.21 -14.42
C GLU A 116 3.80 1.77 -15.32
N GLN A 117 3.43 1.04 -16.36
CA GLN A 117 2.42 1.47 -17.31
C GLN A 117 1.06 1.65 -16.65
N LEU A 118 0.77 0.83 -15.64
CA LEU A 118 -0.48 0.93 -14.90
C LEU A 118 -0.49 2.06 -13.88
N GLY A 119 0.67 2.67 -13.63
CA GLY A 119 0.75 3.83 -12.76
C GLY A 119 1.14 3.54 -11.31
N ALA A 120 1.72 2.37 -11.01
CA ALA A 120 2.22 2.10 -9.67
C ALA A 120 3.28 3.13 -9.30
N ASP A 121 3.22 3.64 -8.08
CA ASP A 121 4.14 4.67 -7.61
C ASP A 121 5.49 4.11 -7.19
N ALA A 122 5.54 2.84 -6.81
CA ALA A 122 6.78 2.14 -6.52
C ALA A 122 6.56 0.64 -6.68
N GLN A 123 7.65 -0.07 -6.97
CA GLN A 123 7.61 -1.52 -7.09
C GLN A 123 8.82 -2.08 -6.35
N LEU A 124 8.56 -2.93 -5.37
CA LEU A 124 9.59 -3.50 -4.52
C LEU A 124 9.50 -5.02 -4.53
N THR A 125 10.64 -5.65 -4.29
CA THR A 125 10.77 -7.09 -4.29
C THR A 125 10.70 -7.67 -2.89
N LYS A 126 9.89 -8.71 -2.71
CA LYS A 126 9.92 -9.48 -1.48
C LYS A 126 11.27 -10.19 -1.35
N PRO A 127 11.83 -10.31 -0.17
CA PRO A 127 11.28 -9.95 1.16
C PRO A 127 11.80 -8.62 1.73
N GLU A 128 12.11 -7.65 0.91
CA GLU A 128 12.75 -6.41 1.34
C GLU A 128 11.78 -5.48 2.07
N ILE A 129 11.30 -5.90 3.23
CA ILE A 129 10.29 -5.17 4.00
C ILE A 129 10.80 -3.82 4.51
N GLY A 130 12.10 -3.73 4.83
CA GLY A 130 12.69 -2.45 5.27
C GLY A 130 12.58 -1.37 4.22
N MET A 131 12.76 -1.72 2.95
CA MET A 131 12.62 -0.77 1.85
C MET A 131 11.17 -0.35 1.66
N LEU A 132 10.23 -1.22 2.05
CA LEU A 132 8.81 -0.91 1.97
C LEU A 132 8.45 0.27 2.88
N VAL A 133 8.94 0.26 4.11
CA VAL A 133 8.69 1.35 5.05
C VAL A 133 9.25 2.67 4.51
N GLU A 134 10.45 2.64 3.97
CA GLU A 134 11.08 3.82 3.40
C GLU A 134 10.25 4.37 2.23
N ALA A 135 9.77 3.50 1.36
CA ALA A 135 8.94 3.90 0.24
C ALA A 135 7.61 4.53 0.71
N ILE A 136 6.98 3.94 1.72
CA ILE A 136 5.75 4.48 2.29
C ILE A 136 5.99 5.88 2.83
N ASP A 137 7.05 6.05 3.62
CA ASP A 137 7.40 7.35 4.21
C ASP A 137 7.56 8.41 3.12
N ASN A 138 8.30 8.09 2.07
CA ASN A 138 8.56 9.03 0.99
C ASN A 138 7.30 9.39 0.21
N LEU A 139 6.46 8.42 -0.08
CA LEU A 139 5.25 8.65 -0.86
C LEU A 139 4.20 9.42 -0.08
N ILE A 140 4.04 9.13 1.20
CA ILE A 140 3.07 9.86 2.03
C ILE A 140 3.52 11.30 2.22
N ASP A 141 4.80 11.54 2.46
CA ASP A 141 5.31 12.90 2.60
C ASP A 141 5.06 13.72 1.34
N LYS A 142 5.24 13.13 0.16
CA LYS A 142 4.98 13.82 -1.09
C LYS A 142 3.50 14.09 -1.32
N SER A 143 2.63 13.19 -0.89
CA SER A 143 1.20 13.31 -1.16
C SER A 143 0.52 14.34 -0.26
N VAL A 144 1.15 14.73 0.84
CA VAL A 144 0.62 15.76 1.74
C VAL A 144 0.72 17.15 1.13
N ASP A 145 1.69 17.32 0.27
CA ASP A 145 1.86 18.58 -0.44
C ASP A 145 0.91 18.68 -1.62
#